data_ae70b97605d76487e32a847faecb61d5
#
_entry.id   ae70b97605d76487e32a847faecb61d5
#
_cell.length_a   1.000
_cell.length_b   1.000
_cell.length_c   1.000
_cell.angle_alpha   90.00
_cell.angle_beta   90.00
_cell.angle_gamma   90.00
#
_symmetry.space_group_name_H-M   'P 1'
#
loop_
_entity.id
_entity.type
_entity.pdbx_description
1 polymer ?
#
loop_
_entity_poly.entity_id
_entity_poly.type
_entity_poly.pdbx_seq_one_letter_code
_entity_poly.pdbx_strand_id
1 'polypeptide(L)'
;TIAAPAGAAHYGPIQLGAIHGSLDWINIMAYDFHGSWEATKKANHHAPLHQSPCDDAGADWSAKAITAYTRAGVPVNKLLLGVPFYGRGWSGVPAVNSGLCQAATGVPRGVYERGINDYEVLDAQGRPDSWDDATATHWTFNGSEFWSYDDERSIGKKADYVKGNGLRGLMFWELSGDAPDGRLLRSLRQS
;
A
#
# COMPACT_ATOMS: atom_id res chain seq x y z
N THR A 1 -16.24 5.56 -13.72
CA THR A 1 -15.37 5.43 -12.55
C THR A 1 -14.07 6.16 -12.78
N ILE A 2 -13.28 6.39 -11.73
CA ILE A 2 -11.91 6.92 -11.81
C ILE A 2 -10.98 6.14 -10.89
N ALA A 3 -9.68 6.16 -11.20
CA ALA A 3 -8.61 5.89 -10.25
C ALA A 3 -8.18 7.24 -9.66
N ALA A 4 -8.18 7.35 -8.33
CA ALA A 4 -7.97 8.60 -7.65
C ALA A 4 -6.81 8.50 -6.63
N PRO A 5 -6.01 9.56 -6.45
CA PRO A 5 -4.84 9.53 -5.58
C PRO A 5 -5.23 9.45 -4.10
N ALA A 6 -4.39 8.78 -3.29
CA ALA A 6 -4.54 8.71 -1.84
C ALA A 6 -3.74 9.77 -1.09
N GLY A 7 -2.72 10.37 -1.69
CA GLY A 7 -1.90 11.41 -1.06
C GLY A 7 -2.59 12.77 -1.03
N ALA A 8 -2.54 13.46 0.10
CA ALA A 8 -3.22 14.74 0.34
C ALA A 8 -2.83 15.84 -0.66
N ALA A 9 -1.57 15.90 -1.06
CA ALA A 9 -1.08 16.86 -2.05
C ALA A 9 -1.73 16.67 -3.44
N HIS A 10 -2.18 15.46 -3.75
CA HIS A 10 -2.73 15.10 -5.06
C HIS A 10 -4.26 15.15 -5.09
N TYR A 11 -4.96 14.69 -4.05
CA TYR A 11 -6.42 14.79 -4.01
C TYR A 11 -6.91 16.17 -3.58
N GLY A 12 -6.10 16.97 -2.88
CA GLY A 12 -6.49 18.29 -2.38
C GLY A 12 -7.05 19.24 -3.44
N PRO A 13 -6.48 19.32 -4.68
CA PRO A 13 -7.02 20.12 -5.75
C PRO A 13 -8.32 19.59 -6.38
N ILE A 14 -8.72 18.34 -6.11
CA ILE A 14 -9.88 17.70 -6.73
C ILE A 14 -11.15 18.09 -5.97
N GLN A 15 -12.16 18.54 -6.70
CA GLN A 15 -13.49 18.85 -6.14
C GLN A 15 -14.29 17.59 -5.86
N LEU A 16 -13.82 16.75 -4.91
CA LEU A 16 -14.34 15.41 -4.62
C LEU A 16 -15.86 15.41 -4.37
N GLY A 17 -16.35 16.38 -3.58
CA GLY A 17 -17.76 16.53 -3.28
C GLY A 17 -18.63 16.86 -4.49
N ALA A 18 -18.06 17.41 -5.55
CA ALA A 18 -18.77 17.73 -6.79
C ALA A 18 -18.74 16.56 -7.79
N ILE A 19 -17.59 15.91 -7.97
CA ILE A 19 -17.42 14.92 -9.03
C ILE A 19 -18.09 13.58 -8.73
N HIS A 20 -18.24 13.20 -7.45
CA HIS A 20 -18.78 11.88 -7.08
C HIS A 20 -20.21 11.63 -7.61
N GLY A 21 -20.99 12.70 -7.83
CA GLY A 21 -22.33 12.60 -8.40
C GLY A 21 -22.37 12.02 -9.81
N SER A 22 -21.29 12.23 -10.58
CA SER A 22 -21.12 11.73 -11.96
C SER A 22 -20.42 10.37 -12.04
N LEU A 23 -20.10 9.76 -10.90
CA LEU A 23 -19.35 8.50 -10.82
C LEU A 23 -20.15 7.44 -10.08
N ASP A 24 -20.09 6.19 -10.56
CA ASP A 24 -20.64 5.04 -9.85
C ASP A 24 -19.78 4.67 -8.64
N TRP A 25 -18.46 4.74 -8.80
CA TRP A 25 -17.49 4.55 -7.72
C TRP A 25 -16.13 5.19 -8.04
N ILE A 26 -15.28 5.26 -7.01
CA ILE A 26 -13.94 5.81 -7.04
C ILE A 26 -12.96 4.75 -6.51
N ASN A 27 -11.95 4.40 -7.31
CA ASN A 27 -10.86 3.51 -6.91
C ASN A 27 -9.74 4.35 -6.30
N ILE A 28 -9.59 4.29 -4.98
CA ILE A 28 -8.52 5.04 -4.29
C ILE A 28 -7.24 4.23 -4.38
N MET A 29 -6.21 4.78 -5.04
CA MET A 29 -4.88 4.20 -5.18
C MET A 29 -4.12 4.34 -3.84
N ALA A 30 -4.50 3.52 -2.83
CA ALA A 30 -3.99 3.57 -1.47
C ALA A 30 -2.67 2.79 -1.32
N TYR A 31 -1.73 3.12 -2.18
CA TYR A 31 -0.38 2.56 -2.24
C TYR A 31 0.57 3.63 -2.77
N ASP A 32 1.88 3.31 -2.81
CA ASP A 32 2.94 4.25 -3.18
C ASP A 32 3.03 5.46 -2.25
N PHE A 33 2.73 5.27 -0.96
CA PHE A 33 2.97 6.33 0.02
C PHE A 33 4.46 6.56 0.25
N HIS A 34 5.28 5.50 0.13
CA HIS A 34 6.74 5.51 0.18
C HIS A 34 7.33 4.65 -0.94
N GLY A 35 8.55 4.97 -1.42
CA GLY A 35 9.18 4.24 -2.51
C GLY A 35 10.56 4.75 -2.91
N SER A 36 11.00 4.39 -4.13
CA SER A 36 12.34 4.67 -4.66
C SER A 36 12.75 6.15 -4.71
N TRP A 37 11.80 7.07 -4.78
CA TRP A 37 12.03 8.51 -4.66
C TRP A 37 12.56 8.93 -3.28
N GLU A 38 12.52 8.03 -2.32
CA GLU A 38 13.06 8.19 -0.97
C GLU A 38 14.30 7.31 -0.73
N ALA A 39 15.09 7.08 -1.78
CA ALA A 39 16.21 6.13 -1.82
C ALA A 39 17.23 6.27 -0.68
N THR A 40 17.37 7.46 -0.09
CA THR A 40 18.30 7.76 1.01
C THR A 40 17.59 8.15 2.31
N LYS A 41 16.27 7.98 2.35
CA LYS A 41 15.46 8.17 3.55
C LYS A 41 15.23 6.86 4.28
N LYS A 42 14.31 6.85 5.25
CA LYS A 42 13.94 5.65 6.01
C LYS A 42 13.18 4.67 5.12
N ALA A 43 13.55 3.39 5.19
CA ALA A 43 12.73 2.31 4.69
C ALA A 43 11.39 2.30 5.44
N ASN A 44 10.27 2.28 4.71
CA ASN A 44 8.93 2.43 5.26
C ASN A 44 7.90 1.61 4.46
N HIS A 45 6.69 1.55 4.95
CA HIS A 45 5.59 0.84 4.30
C HIS A 45 5.00 1.66 3.15
N HIS A 46 4.89 1.07 1.95
CA HIS A 46 4.33 1.78 0.80
C HIS A 46 2.81 1.76 0.71
N ALA A 47 2.15 0.86 1.42
CA ALA A 47 0.69 0.73 1.41
C ALA A 47 0.11 0.44 2.81
N PRO A 48 0.46 1.20 3.86
CA PRO A 48 -0.02 0.93 5.21
C PRO A 48 -1.50 1.27 5.36
N LEU A 49 -2.23 0.44 6.13
CA LEU A 49 -3.63 0.73 6.46
C LEU A 49 -3.73 1.90 7.44
N HIS A 50 -2.85 1.93 8.44
CA HIS A 50 -2.75 2.99 9.45
C HIS A 50 -1.36 3.62 9.43
N GLN A 51 -1.21 4.73 10.15
CA GLN A 51 0.03 5.50 10.19
C GLN A 51 1.23 4.66 10.63
N SER A 52 2.31 4.73 9.88
CA SER A 52 3.57 4.08 10.24
C SER A 52 4.29 4.82 11.37
N PRO A 53 4.98 4.10 12.27
CA PRO A 53 5.85 4.72 13.28
C PRO A 53 7.06 5.45 12.67
N CYS A 54 7.35 5.18 11.39
CA CYS A 54 8.44 5.82 10.66
C CYS A 54 8.06 7.17 10.04
N ASP A 55 6.76 7.46 10.00
CA ASP A 55 6.22 8.62 9.29
C ASP A 55 6.61 9.94 9.93
N ASP A 56 6.93 10.90 9.09
CA ASP A 56 7.05 12.30 9.48
C ASP A 56 5.67 12.96 9.58
N ALA A 57 5.61 14.15 10.18
CA ALA A 57 4.38 14.91 10.28
C ALA A 57 3.79 15.20 8.88
N GLY A 58 2.51 14.92 8.71
CA GLY A 58 1.80 15.14 7.45
C GLY A 58 1.76 13.94 6.50
N ALA A 59 2.43 12.83 6.82
CA ALA A 59 2.37 11.62 6.00
C ALA A 59 0.94 11.13 5.74
N ASP A 60 0.80 10.36 4.68
CA ASP A 60 -0.47 9.79 4.24
C ASP A 60 -0.48 8.26 4.41
N TRP A 61 -1.68 7.69 4.64
CA TRP A 61 -1.93 6.26 4.74
C TRP A 61 -3.36 5.95 4.30
N SER A 62 -3.68 4.69 4.10
CA SER A 62 -4.93 4.25 3.50
C SER A 62 -6.18 4.77 4.22
N ALA A 63 -6.31 4.55 5.54
CA ALA A 63 -7.47 4.99 6.31
C ALA A 63 -7.61 6.53 6.38
N LYS A 64 -6.50 7.27 6.35
CA LYS A 64 -6.50 8.74 6.27
C LYS A 64 -7.11 9.22 4.95
N ALA A 65 -6.73 8.59 3.83
CA ALA A 65 -7.29 8.90 2.52
C ALA A 65 -8.80 8.67 2.48
N ILE A 66 -9.29 7.51 2.94
CA ILE A 66 -10.73 7.20 3.04
C ILE A 66 -11.46 8.27 3.86
N THR A 67 -10.90 8.64 5.01
CA THR A 67 -11.47 9.68 5.88
C THR A 67 -11.54 11.04 5.17
N ALA A 68 -10.52 11.39 4.39
CA ALA A 68 -10.50 12.65 3.65
C ALA A 68 -11.58 12.70 2.57
N TYR A 69 -11.73 11.62 1.80
CA TYR A 69 -12.76 11.52 0.76
C TYR A 69 -14.18 11.60 1.35
N THR A 70 -14.45 10.89 2.45
CA THR A 70 -15.76 10.94 3.11
C THR A 70 -16.06 12.32 3.71
N ARG A 71 -15.06 12.97 4.32
CA ARG A 71 -15.19 14.36 4.80
C ARG A 71 -15.45 15.37 3.69
N ALA A 72 -14.94 15.11 2.49
CA ALA A 72 -15.22 15.91 1.30
C ALA A 72 -16.61 15.66 0.69
N GLY A 73 -17.43 14.80 1.30
CA GLY A 73 -18.82 14.53 0.91
C GLY A 73 -19.00 13.34 -0.03
N VAL A 74 -17.94 12.55 -0.31
CA VAL A 74 -18.10 11.32 -1.10
C VAL A 74 -18.76 10.24 -0.24
N PRO A 75 -19.88 9.63 -0.68
CA PRO A 75 -20.50 8.52 0.04
C PRO A 75 -19.54 7.34 0.16
N VAL A 76 -19.41 6.80 1.37
CA VAL A 76 -18.44 5.73 1.67
C VAL A 76 -18.65 4.48 0.80
N ASN A 77 -19.91 4.15 0.47
CA ASN A 77 -20.26 3.04 -0.42
C ASN A 77 -19.93 3.26 -1.91
N LYS A 78 -19.33 4.39 -2.27
CA LYS A 78 -18.73 4.65 -3.58
C LYS A 78 -17.20 4.49 -3.59
N LEU A 79 -16.57 4.25 -2.45
CA LEU A 79 -15.13 4.14 -2.33
C LEU A 79 -14.66 2.69 -2.37
N LEU A 80 -13.65 2.41 -3.22
CA LEU A 80 -12.88 1.17 -3.18
C LEU A 80 -11.48 1.48 -2.67
N LEU A 81 -11.00 0.65 -1.74
CA LEU A 81 -9.65 0.73 -1.23
C LEU A 81 -8.69 -0.04 -2.15
N GLY A 82 -7.67 0.63 -2.67
CA GLY A 82 -6.67 0.02 -3.54
C GLY A 82 -5.63 -0.77 -2.75
N VAL A 83 -5.24 -1.93 -3.27
CA VAL A 83 -4.15 -2.77 -2.78
C VAL A 83 -3.15 -3.05 -3.90
N PRO A 84 -1.83 -3.00 -3.64
CA PRO A 84 -0.83 -3.30 -4.64
C PRO A 84 -0.52 -4.80 -4.69
N PHE A 85 -0.39 -5.36 -5.88
CA PHE A 85 0.17 -6.69 -6.11
C PHE A 85 1.67 -6.62 -6.45
N TYR A 86 2.34 -5.61 -5.92
CA TYR A 86 3.77 -5.35 -6.05
C TYR A 86 4.32 -4.75 -4.77
N GLY A 87 5.64 -4.72 -4.65
CA GLY A 87 6.32 -4.12 -3.51
C GLY A 87 7.29 -3.01 -3.90
N ARG A 88 7.60 -2.18 -2.91
CA ARG A 88 8.64 -1.15 -2.96
C ARG A 88 9.81 -1.54 -2.08
N GLY A 89 11.03 -1.33 -2.59
CA GLY A 89 12.26 -1.78 -1.95
C GLY A 89 13.30 -0.70 -1.72
N TRP A 90 14.08 -0.88 -0.63
CA TRP A 90 15.24 -0.09 -0.26
C TRP A 90 16.45 -1.01 -0.06
N SER A 91 17.65 -0.51 -0.35
CA SER A 91 18.90 -1.24 -0.19
C SER A 91 19.91 -0.50 0.67
N GLY A 92 20.88 -1.25 1.22
CA GLY A 92 21.85 -0.73 2.17
C GLY A 92 21.20 -0.30 3.49
N VAL A 93 20.15 -1.01 3.88
CA VAL A 93 19.37 -0.76 5.10
C VAL A 93 20.03 -1.50 6.28
N PRO A 94 20.31 -0.84 7.42
CA PRO A 94 20.85 -1.51 8.61
C PRO A 94 19.90 -2.57 9.19
N ALA A 95 20.47 -3.63 9.78
CA ALA A 95 19.73 -4.78 10.32
C ALA A 95 19.06 -4.53 11.69
N VAL A 96 18.74 -3.29 12.01
CA VAL A 96 18.02 -2.92 13.23
C VAL A 96 16.51 -2.95 12.90
N ASN A 97 15.70 -3.54 13.79
CA ASN A 97 14.24 -3.64 13.62
C ASN A 97 13.81 -4.21 12.24
N SER A 98 14.50 -5.26 11.77
CA SER A 98 14.30 -5.85 10.44
C SER A 98 14.26 -4.80 9.34
N GLY A 99 15.09 -3.76 9.42
CA GLY A 99 15.21 -2.67 8.49
C GLY A 99 14.13 -1.58 8.58
N LEU A 100 13.04 -1.78 9.30
CA LEU A 100 11.96 -0.80 9.41
C LEU A 100 12.44 0.48 10.11
N CYS A 101 12.10 1.64 9.54
CA CYS A 101 12.51 2.99 9.96
C CYS A 101 14.03 3.25 9.87
N GLN A 102 14.80 2.36 9.24
CA GLN A 102 16.25 2.56 9.10
C GLN A 102 16.58 3.34 7.82
N ALA A 103 17.60 4.19 7.90
CA ALA A 103 18.06 4.94 6.74
C ALA A 103 18.65 4.01 5.66
N ALA A 104 18.14 4.12 4.45
CA ALA A 104 18.66 3.39 3.30
C ALA A 104 19.80 4.16 2.62
N THR A 105 20.60 3.49 1.82
CA THR A 105 21.64 4.10 0.98
C THR A 105 21.35 3.98 -0.51
N GLY A 106 20.26 3.32 -0.90
CA GLY A 106 19.91 3.14 -2.30
C GLY A 106 18.62 2.35 -2.52
N VAL A 107 18.47 1.90 -3.75
CA VAL A 107 17.29 1.17 -4.24
C VAL A 107 17.76 -0.13 -4.88
N PRO A 108 17.18 -1.30 -4.51
CA PRO A 108 17.56 -2.59 -5.09
C PRO A 108 17.14 -2.70 -6.55
N ARG A 109 17.65 -3.73 -7.24
CA ARG A 109 17.15 -4.07 -8.58
C ARG A 109 15.71 -4.56 -8.48
N GLY A 110 14.90 -4.20 -9.47
CA GLY A 110 13.57 -4.72 -9.67
C GLY A 110 13.40 -5.28 -11.08
N VAL A 111 12.28 -5.93 -11.35
CA VAL A 111 11.98 -6.55 -12.66
C VAL A 111 11.77 -5.49 -13.73
N TYR A 112 10.93 -4.50 -13.47
CA TYR A 112 10.62 -3.43 -14.41
C TYR A 112 11.47 -2.18 -14.18
N GLU A 113 11.57 -1.76 -12.93
CA GLU A 113 12.42 -0.64 -12.53
C GLU A 113 13.05 -0.88 -11.15
N ARG A 114 14.06 -0.09 -10.81
CA ARG A 114 14.69 -0.21 -9.49
C ARG A 114 13.69 0.07 -8.37
N GLY A 115 13.68 -0.80 -7.36
CA GLY A 115 12.83 -0.68 -6.19
C GLY A 115 11.38 -1.10 -6.40
N ILE A 116 11.05 -1.76 -7.52
CA ILE A 116 9.72 -2.35 -7.77
C ILE A 116 9.88 -3.81 -8.19
N ASN A 117 9.17 -4.69 -7.50
CA ASN A 117 9.00 -6.09 -7.89
C ASN A 117 7.54 -6.49 -7.71
N ASP A 118 7.06 -7.36 -8.58
CA ASP A 118 5.77 -8.01 -8.40
C ASP A 118 5.74 -8.87 -7.13
N TYR A 119 4.55 -9.06 -6.57
CA TYR A 119 4.37 -9.94 -5.40
C TYR A 119 4.94 -11.34 -5.65
N GLU A 120 4.64 -11.96 -6.81
CA GLU A 120 5.17 -13.26 -7.21
C GLU A 120 6.70 -13.34 -7.04
N VAL A 121 7.41 -12.30 -7.49
CA VAL A 121 8.88 -12.25 -7.43
C VAL A 121 9.38 -12.13 -5.99
N LEU A 122 8.69 -11.35 -5.16
CA LEU A 122 9.06 -11.15 -3.76
C LEU A 122 8.77 -12.38 -2.91
N ASP A 123 7.60 -12.99 -3.09
CA ASP A 123 7.17 -14.20 -2.40
C ASP A 123 8.11 -15.40 -2.72
N ALA A 124 8.47 -15.58 -4.00
CA ALA A 124 9.37 -16.64 -4.45
C ALA A 124 10.79 -16.54 -3.86
N GLN A 125 11.20 -15.39 -3.34
CA GLN A 125 12.51 -15.21 -2.72
C GLN A 125 12.63 -15.88 -1.34
N GLY A 126 11.51 -16.21 -0.68
CA GLY A 126 11.51 -16.86 0.63
C GLY A 126 12.29 -16.09 1.70
N ARG A 127 12.25 -14.76 1.67
CA ARG A 127 12.95 -13.90 2.65
C ARG A 127 12.26 -13.98 4.01
N PRO A 128 12.98 -13.71 5.12
CA PRO A 128 12.36 -13.62 6.44
C PRO A 128 11.23 -12.58 6.47
N ASP A 129 10.05 -13.02 6.92
CA ASP A 129 8.86 -12.20 7.06
C ASP A 129 8.87 -11.39 8.34
N SER A 130 8.28 -10.22 8.27
CA SER A 130 7.99 -9.35 9.42
C SER A 130 6.57 -8.79 9.31
N TRP A 131 5.98 -8.48 10.45
CA TRP A 131 4.61 -7.98 10.54
C TRP A 131 4.50 -6.85 11.55
N ASP A 132 3.74 -5.80 11.21
CA ASP A 132 3.37 -4.72 12.11
C ASP A 132 1.83 -4.69 12.29
N ASP A 133 1.37 -5.03 13.48
CA ASP A 133 -0.07 -5.01 13.80
C ASP A 133 -0.63 -3.58 13.82
N ALA A 134 0.18 -2.58 14.15
CA ALA A 134 -0.28 -1.20 14.25
C ALA A 134 -0.64 -0.61 12.86
N THR A 135 0.15 -0.94 11.85
CA THR A 135 -0.05 -0.49 10.47
C THR A 135 -0.81 -1.49 9.60
N ALA A 136 -0.98 -2.73 10.10
CA ALA A 136 -1.51 -3.88 9.37
C ALA A 136 -0.73 -4.17 8.09
N THR A 137 0.61 -4.16 8.18
CA THR A 137 1.50 -4.34 7.03
C THR A 137 2.49 -5.48 7.21
N HIS A 138 2.85 -6.05 6.07
CA HIS A 138 3.88 -7.06 5.89
C HIS A 138 5.12 -6.43 5.23
N TRP A 139 6.32 -6.94 5.58
CA TRP A 139 7.55 -6.66 4.86
C TRP A 139 8.55 -7.79 5.03
N THR A 140 9.53 -7.84 4.14
CA THR A 140 10.66 -8.76 4.23
C THR A 140 11.99 -8.02 4.31
N PHE A 141 12.96 -8.65 4.98
CA PHE A 141 14.30 -8.11 5.15
C PHE A 141 15.35 -9.22 5.11
N ASN A 142 16.39 -9.06 4.29
CA ASN A 142 17.45 -10.06 4.13
C ASN A 142 18.79 -9.68 4.79
N GLY A 143 18.81 -8.66 5.64
CA GLY A 143 20.01 -8.11 6.26
C GLY A 143 20.57 -6.85 5.58
N SER A 144 20.07 -6.50 4.40
CA SER A 144 20.48 -5.30 3.63
C SER A 144 19.38 -4.70 2.77
N GLU A 145 18.47 -5.52 2.26
CA GLU A 145 17.34 -5.08 1.44
C GLU A 145 16.04 -5.25 2.23
N PHE A 146 15.28 -4.17 2.27
CA PHE A 146 13.92 -4.08 2.81
C PHE A 146 12.92 -4.02 1.66
N TRP A 147 11.84 -4.82 1.72
CA TRP A 147 10.75 -4.78 0.75
C TRP A 147 9.40 -4.75 1.47
N SER A 148 8.64 -3.69 1.25
CA SER A 148 7.25 -3.55 1.71
C SER A 148 6.30 -3.96 0.60
N TYR A 149 5.36 -4.86 0.90
CA TYR A 149 4.31 -5.32 -0.02
C TYR A 149 3.13 -5.93 0.74
N ASP A 150 2.00 -6.05 0.07
CA ASP A 150 0.84 -6.75 0.64
C ASP A 150 0.96 -8.26 0.44
N ASP A 151 0.57 -9.01 1.46
CA ASP A 151 0.37 -10.45 1.47
C ASP A 151 -1.10 -10.79 1.78
N GLU A 152 -1.45 -12.07 1.89
CA GLU A 152 -2.80 -12.52 2.21
C GLU A 152 -3.29 -11.98 3.55
N ARG A 153 -2.39 -11.83 4.55
CA ARG A 153 -2.72 -11.31 5.88
C ARG A 153 -3.06 -9.82 5.83
N SER A 154 -2.25 -9.02 5.17
CA SER A 154 -2.48 -7.57 5.04
C SER A 154 -3.72 -7.26 4.22
N ILE A 155 -3.96 -8.02 3.13
CA ILE A 155 -5.19 -7.94 2.33
C ILE A 155 -6.40 -8.28 3.20
N GLY A 156 -6.34 -9.35 4.00
CA GLY A 156 -7.41 -9.70 4.94
C GLY A 156 -7.74 -8.56 5.92
N LYS A 157 -6.73 -7.90 6.49
CA LYS A 157 -6.92 -6.73 7.36
C LYS A 157 -7.55 -5.53 6.65
N LYS A 158 -7.12 -5.27 5.42
CA LYS A 158 -7.72 -4.21 4.57
C LYS A 158 -9.17 -4.53 4.23
N ALA A 159 -9.48 -5.79 4.00
CA ALA A 159 -10.84 -6.24 3.73
C ALA A 159 -11.76 -6.14 4.96
N ASP A 160 -11.25 -6.48 6.15
CA ASP A 160 -11.97 -6.26 7.41
C ASP A 160 -12.27 -4.76 7.60
N TYR A 161 -11.30 -3.89 7.30
CA TYR A 161 -11.48 -2.45 7.33
C TYR A 161 -12.58 -1.98 6.35
N VAL A 162 -12.56 -2.49 5.11
CA VAL A 162 -13.56 -2.20 4.07
C VAL A 162 -14.96 -2.57 4.55
N LYS A 163 -15.15 -3.78 5.07
CA LYS A 163 -16.44 -4.26 5.61
C LYS A 163 -16.89 -3.43 6.83
N GLY A 164 -15.98 -3.24 7.78
CA GLY A 164 -16.28 -2.53 9.03
C GLY A 164 -16.65 -1.06 8.84
N ASN A 165 -16.20 -0.44 7.74
CA ASN A 165 -16.50 0.97 7.41
C ASN A 165 -17.52 1.14 6.28
N GLY A 166 -18.09 0.07 5.74
CA GLY A 166 -19.12 0.12 4.71
C GLY A 166 -18.65 0.64 3.36
N LEU A 167 -17.35 0.45 3.04
CA LEU A 167 -16.81 0.77 1.71
C LEU A 167 -17.42 -0.17 0.65
N ARG A 168 -17.33 0.22 -0.61
CA ARG A 168 -17.82 -0.58 -1.75
C ARG A 168 -17.04 -1.89 -1.93
N GLY A 169 -15.74 -1.91 -1.63
CA GLY A 169 -14.90 -3.07 -1.82
C GLY A 169 -13.41 -2.72 -1.92
N LEU A 170 -12.65 -3.67 -2.43
CA LEU A 170 -11.24 -3.53 -2.74
C LEU A 170 -11.01 -3.39 -4.25
N MET A 171 -9.96 -2.69 -4.63
CA MET A 171 -9.41 -2.64 -6.00
C MET A 171 -7.94 -3.02 -5.91
N PHE A 172 -7.37 -3.62 -6.93
CA PHE A 172 -5.95 -3.99 -6.94
C PHE A 172 -5.22 -3.51 -8.19
N TRP A 173 -3.90 -3.34 -8.09
CA TRP A 173 -2.98 -3.07 -9.17
C TRP A 173 -1.73 -3.91 -9.02
N GLU A 174 -1.44 -4.81 -9.94
CA GLU A 174 -2.22 -5.29 -11.05
C GLU A 174 -2.20 -6.84 -11.08
N LEU A 175 -3.07 -7.44 -11.88
CA LEU A 175 -3.27 -8.90 -11.89
C LEU A 175 -2.01 -9.71 -12.24
N SER A 176 -1.17 -9.17 -13.11
CA SER A 176 0.10 -9.83 -13.50
C SER A 176 1.10 -9.97 -12.35
N GLY A 177 0.95 -9.19 -11.27
CA GLY A 177 1.82 -9.26 -10.10
C GLY A 177 1.48 -10.37 -9.11
N ASP A 178 0.31 -11.03 -9.23
CA ASP A 178 -0.09 -12.12 -8.33
C ASP A 178 0.74 -13.39 -8.59
N ALA A 179 0.85 -14.24 -7.58
CA ALA A 179 1.45 -15.56 -7.73
C ALA A 179 0.65 -16.42 -8.72
N PRO A 180 1.28 -17.42 -9.39
CA PRO A 180 0.62 -18.26 -10.41
C PRO A 180 -0.64 -18.97 -9.92
N ASP A 181 -0.74 -19.21 -8.62
CA ASP A 181 -1.92 -19.81 -7.99
C ASP A 181 -3.02 -18.78 -7.66
N GLY A 182 -2.80 -17.49 -7.89
CA GLY A 182 -3.78 -16.44 -7.66
C GLY A 182 -4.12 -16.20 -6.18
N ARG A 183 -3.15 -16.36 -5.27
CA ARG A 183 -3.41 -16.32 -3.82
C ARG A 183 -3.87 -14.95 -3.31
N LEU A 184 -3.31 -13.85 -3.85
CA LEU A 184 -3.77 -12.53 -3.46
C LEU A 184 -5.19 -12.25 -3.96
N LEU A 185 -5.49 -12.63 -5.21
CA LEU A 185 -6.85 -12.49 -5.77
C LEU A 185 -7.86 -13.34 -4.99
N ARG A 186 -7.46 -14.56 -4.54
CA ARG A 186 -8.33 -15.37 -3.67
C ARG A 186 -8.59 -14.69 -2.34
N SER A 187 -7.57 -14.10 -1.72
CA SER A 187 -7.71 -13.36 -0.45
C SER A 187 -8.68 -12.18 -0.59
N LEU A 188 -8.63 -11.45 -1.70
CA LEU A 188 -9.60 -10.39 -2.01
C LEU A 188 -11.04 -10.88 -2.12
N ARG A 189 -11.26 -12.11 -2.62
CA ARG A 189 -12.61 -12.68 -2.81
C ARG A 189 -13.21 -13.30 -1.56
N GLN A 190 -12.37 -13.78 -0.64
CA GLN A 190 -12.79 -14.40 0.62
C GLN A 190 -13.06 -13.36 1.73
N SER A 191 -12.70 -12.15 1.45
CA SER A 191 -12.70 -11.02 2.39
C SER A 191 -14.04 -10.29 2.44
#